data_731d2ca70fbc74d3efa5bec98e236370
#
_entry.id   731d2ca70fbc74d3efa5bec98e236370
#
_cell.length_a   1.000
_cell.length_b   1.000
_cell.length_c   1.000
_cell.angle_alpha   90.00
_cell.angle_beta   90.00
_cell.angle_gamma   90.00
#
_symmetry.space_group_name_H-M   'P 1'
#
loop_
_entity.id
_entity.type
_entity.pdbx_description
1 polymer ?
#
loop_
_entity_poly.entity_id
_entity_poly.type
_entity_poly.pdbx_seq_one_letter_code
_entity_poly.pdbx_strand_id
1 'polypeptide(L)'
;PYAKAVFELARERREFESWSKLLALLAGFTRNPEVRVMLGDPQVPAPVRAEALLELCANSGHRPDQHARNFVKLLADYRRLPILPEIAAEYEALREQEEGVVEVEMRAAIPVDVSEQTRISTALKQKFNRKVKLTCITDKSLIGGAILRAGDLVIDGSVRDKLARLAAAIIQ
;
A
#
# COMPACT_ATOMS: atom_id res chain seq x y z
N PRO A 1 16.38 7.99 4.82
CA PRO A 1 17.10 8.45 3.63
C PRO A 1 17.06 7.45 2.48
N TYR A 2 17.25 6.14 2.76
CA TYR A 2 17.26 5.10 1.71
C TYR A 2 15.91 4.95 1.01
N ALA A 3 14.81 4.87 1.76
CA ALA A 3 13.46 4.77 1.21
C ALA A 3 13.13 5.98 0.33
N LYS A 4 13.50 7.19 0.77
CA LYS A 4 13.28 8.41 0.00
C LYS A 4 14.08 8.41 -1.32
N ALA A 5 15.34 7.98 -1.30
CA ALA A 5 16.17 7.91 -2.50
C ALA A 5 15.59 6.92 -3.54
N VAL A 6 15.15 5.74 -3.08
CA VAL A 6 14.48 4.76 -3.95
C VAL A 6 13.15 5.28 -4.46
N PHE A 7 12.41 5.99 -3.62
CA PHE A 7 11.14 6.60 -4.00
C PHE A 7 11.31 7.65 -5.11
N GLU A 8 12.28 8.55 -5.00
CA GLU A 8 12.59 9.55 -6.04
C GLU A 8 12.97 8.87 -7.36
N LEU A 9 13.82 7.84 -7.31
CA LEU A 9 14.19 7.06 -8.48
C LEU A 9 12.97 6.37 -9.12
N ALA A 10 12.12 5.75 -8.30
CA ALA A 10 10.89 5.10 -8.76
C ALA A 10 9.91 6.10 -9.39
N ARG A 11 9.83 7.31 -8.84
CA ARG A 11 9.01 8.40 -9.37
C ARG A 11 9.50 8.87 -10.74
N GLU A 12 10.79 9.14 -10.89
CA GLU A 12 11.40 9.56 -12.16
C GLU A 12 11.17 8.54 -13.27
N ARG A 13 11.27 7.25 -12.93
CA ARG A 13 11.14 6.14 -13.88
C ARG A 13 9.70 5.62 -14.03
N ARG A 14 8.78 6.10 -13.22
CA ARG A 14 7.38 5.59 -13.14
C ARG A 14 7.30 4.09 -12.83
N GLU A 15 8.18 3.61 -11.97
CA GLU A 15 8.35 2.19 -11.63
C GLU A 15 7.96 1.88 -10.17
N PHE A 16 6.98 2.61 -9.61
CA PHE A 16 6.56 2.44 -8.21
C PHE A 16 6.21 1.00 -7.84
N GLU A 17 5.45 0.32 -8.70
CA GLU A 17 5.00 -1.05 -8.43
C GLU A 17 6.15 -2.06 -8.47
N SER A 18 7.10 -1.89 -9.38
CA SER A 18 8.28 -2.75 -9.48
C SER A 18 9.15 -2.66 -8.23
N TRP A 19 9.41 -1.44 -7.76
CA TRP A 19 10.16 -1.21 -6.53
C TRP A 19 9.42 -1.70 -5.29
N SER A 20 8.10 -1.52 -5.21
CA SER A 20 7.26 -2.07 -4.14
C SER A 20 7.41 -3.58 -4.02
N LYS A 21 7.26 -4.31 -5.14
CA LYS A 21 7.42 -5.77 -5.18
C LYS A 21 8.82 -6.21 -4.77
N LEU A 22 9.85 -5.53 -5.27
CA LEU A 22 11.24 -5.83 -4.94
C LEU A 22 11.51 -5.64 -3.45
N LEU A 23 11.14 -4.49 -2.90
CA LEU A 23 11.35 -4.17 -1.48
C LEU A 23 10.58 -5.12 -0.56
N ALA A 24 9.36 -5.50 -0.94
CA ALA A 24 8.57 -6.48 -0.19
C ALA A 24 9.24 -7.86 -0.17
N LEU A 25 9.80 -8.33 -1.30
CA LEU A 25 10.55 -9.58 -1.37
C LEU A 25 11.82 -9.53 -0.52
N LEU A 26 12.63 -8.48 -0.68
CA LEU A 26 13.85 -8.30 0.10
C LEU A 26 13.58 -8.23 1.61
N ALA A 27 12.53 -7.50 2.01
CA ALA A 27 12.09 -7.44 3.41
C ALA A 27 11.60 -8.80 3.91
N GLY A 28 10.91 -9.56 3.08
CA GLY A 28 10.48 -10.93 3.39
C GLY A 28 11.66 -11.86 3.66
N PHE A 29 12.67 -11.85 2.80
CA PHE A 29 13.88 -12.66 2.98
C PHE A 29 14.66 -12.28 4.23
N THR A 30 14.80 -10.98 4.51
CA THR A 30 15.53 -10.51 5.71
C THR A 30 14.81 -10.82 7.02
N ARG A 31 13.52 -11.18 6.99
CA ARG A 31 12.78 -11.69 8.17
C ARG A 31 13.08 -13.16 8.47
N ASN A 32 13.56 -13.93 7.49
CA ASN A 32 13.94 -15.31 7.70
C ASN A 32 15.14 -15.38 8.65
N PRO A 33 15.10 -16.19 9.75
CA PRO A 33 16.17 -16.28 10.73
C PRO A 33 17.53 -16.70 10.15
N GLU A 34 17.53 -17.63 9.20
CA GLU A 34 18.77 -18.13 8.57
C GLU A 34 19.43 -17.01 7.73
N VAL A 35 18.61 -16.30 6.95
CA VAL A 35 19.10 -15.14 6.15
C VAL A 35 19.63 -14.05 7.07
N ARG A 36 18.93 -13.76 8.18
CA ARG A 36 19.38 -12.75 9.16
C ARG A 36 20.74 -13.09 9.76
N VAL A 37 20.97 -14.35 10.10
CA VAL A 37 22.27 -14.82 10.63
C VAL A 37 23.37 -14.56 9.60
N MET A 38 23.17 -14.98 8.35
CA MET A 38 24.12 -14.75 7.26
C MET A 38 24.41 -13.24 7.02
N LEU A 39 23.36 -12.41 7.01
CA LEU A 39 23.49 -10.97 6.80
C LEU A 39 24.18 -10.26 7.95
N GLY A 40 24.08 -10.79 9.16
CA GLY A 40 24.71 -10.27 10.38
C GLY A 40 26.13 -10.75 10.59
N ASP A 41 26.58 -11.79 9.88
CA ASP A 41 27.91 -12.38 10.05
C ASP A 41 29.02 -11.43 9.53
N PRO A 42 29.93 -10.95 10.39
CA PRO A 42 31.01 -10.07 9.99
C PRO A 42 32.01 -10.73 9.01
N GLN A 43 32.08 -12.06 9.02
CA GLN A 43 33.01 -12.82 8.16
C GLN A 43 32.50 -12.96 6.71
N VAL A 44 31.21 -12.79 6.47
CA VAL A 44 30.65 -12.82 5.12
C VAL A 44 30.91 -11.47 4.43
N PRO A 45 31.63 -11.43 3.30
CA PRO A 45 31.89 -10.18 2.57
C PRO A 45 30.61 -9.50 2.08
N ALA A 46 30.60 -8.16 2.04
CA ALA A 46 29.43 -7.39 1.58
C ALA A 46 28.94 -7.80 0.18
N PRO A 47 29.80 -8.03 -0.82
CA PRO A 47 29.34 -8.49 -2.13
C PRO A 47 28.62 -9.84 -2.09
N VAL A 48 29.08 -10.77 -1.25
CA VAL A 48 28.46 -12.11 -1.11
C VAL A 48 27.08 -11.97 -0.49
N ARG A 49 26.91 -11.15 0.54
CA ARG A 49 25.60 -10.86 1.15
C ARG A 49 24.62 -10.24 0.13
N ALA A 50 25.09 -9.30 -0.67
CA ALA A 50 24.27 -8.66 -1.70
C ALA A 50 23.84 -9.67 -2.77
N GLU A 51 24.77 -10.47 -3.28
CA GLU A 51 24.48 -11.43 -4.34
C GLU A 51 23.52 -12.52 -3.87
N ALA A 52 23.68 -13.03 -2.65
CA ALA A 52 22.76 -14.00 -2.06
C ALA A 52 21.29 -13.49 -2.04
N LEU A 53 21.06 -12.23 -1.65
CA LEU A 53 19.70 -11.66 -1.68
C LEU A 53 19.19 -11.47 -3.11
N LEU A 54 20.06 -11.05 -4.04
CA LEU A 54 19.68 -10.89 -5.44
C LEU A 54 19.34 -12.22 -6.12
N GLU A 55 20.04 -13.29 -5.78
CA GLU A 55 19.74 -14.65 -6.24
C GLU A 55 18.40 -15.16 -5.68
N LEU A 56 18.10 -14.89 -4.40
CA LEU A 56 16.81 -15.21 -3.81
C LEU A 56 15.65 -14.49 -4.55
N CYS A 57 15.84 -13.22 -4.91
CA CYS A 57 14.86 -12.49 -5.72
C CYS A 57 14.70 -13.12 -7.11
N ALA A 58 15.80 -13.46 -7.79
CA ALA A 58 15.78 -14.08 -9.11
C ALA A 58 15.07 -15.44 -9.10
N ASN A 59 15.34 -16.27 -8.09
CA ASN A 59 14.71 -17.58 -7.90
C ASN A 59 13.21 -17.46 -7.58
N SER A 60 12.78 -16.34 -7.04
CA SER A 60 11.35 -16.02 -6.82
C SER A 60 10.66 -15.40 -8.05
N GLY A 61 11.31 -15.45 -9.20
CA GLY A 61 10.75 -14.94 -10.47
C GLY A 61 10.88 -13.42 -10.65
N HIS A 62 11.51 -12.72 -9.71
CA HIS A 62 11.75 -11.29 -9.81
C HIS A 62 13.22 -11.01 -10.10
N ARG A 63 13.54 -10.59 -11.33
CA ARG A 63 14.91 -10.27 -11.76
C ARG A 63 15.18 -8.78 -11.50
N PRO A 64 15.99 -8.43 -10.49
CA PRO A 64 16.36 -7.05 -10.22
C PRO A 64 17.13 -6.44 -11.38
N ASP A 65 16.77 -5.22 -11.76
CA ASP A 65 17.51 -4.43 -12.75
C ASP A 65 18.84 -3.89 -12.17
N GLN A 66 19.59 -3.14 -12.96
CA GLN A 66 20.88 -2.60 -12.52
C GLN A 66 20.75 -1.63 -11.36
N HIS A 67 19.68 -0.82 -11.29
CA HIS A 67 19.46 0.12 -10.19
C HIS A 67 19.14 -0.61 -8.88
N ALA A 68 18.32 -1.63 -8.96
CA ALA A 68 18.01 -2.50 -7.82
C ALA A 68 19.25 -3.24 -7.31
N ARG A 69 20.09 -3.76 -8.22
CA ARG A 69 21.38 -4.39 -7.86
C ARG A 69 22.31 -3.41 -7.16
N ASN A 70 22.43 -2.21 -7.69
CA ASN A 70 23.27 -1.16 -7.09
C ASN A 70 22.75 -0.77 -5.70
N PHE A 71 21.44 -0.68 -5.52
CA PHE A 71 20.83 -0.37 -4.23
C PHE A 71 21.12 -1.44 -3.19
N VAL A 72 20.96 -2.73 -3.54
CA VAL A 72 21.26 -3.84 -2.62
C VAL A 72 22.75 -3.88 -2.26
N LYS A 73 23.66 -3.66 -3.23
CA LYS A 73 25.10 -3.56 -2.99
C LYS A 73 25.45 -2.41 -2.04
N LEU A 74 24.86 -1.23 -2.29
CA LEU A 74 25.04 -0.08 -1.41
C LEU A 74 24.65 -0.40 0.04
N LEU A 75 23.48 -1.01 0.25
CA LEU A 75 23.04 -1.41 1.58
C LEU A 75 23.98 -2.45 2.22
N ALA A 76 24.53 -3.38 1.43
CA ALA A 76 25.49 -4.36 1.90
C ALA A 76 26.80 -3.72 2.37
N ASP A 77 27.34 -2.78 1.58
CA ASP A 77 28.59 -2.05 1.88
C ASP A 77 28.47 -1.26 3.19
N TYR A 78 27.31 -0.63 3.41
CA TYR A 78 27.03 0.12 4.64
C TYR A 78 26.44 -0.73 5.77
N ARG A 79 26.37 -2.06 5.63
CA ARG A 79 25.79 -2.99 6.62
C ARG A 79 24.34 -2.65 7.00
N ARG A 80 23.55 -2.20 6.01
CA ARG A 80 22.15 -1.76 6.18
C ARG A 80 21.13 -2.75 5.64
N LEU A 81 21.55 -3.92 5.16
CA LEU A 81 20.61 -4.97 4.71
C LEU A 81 19.58 -5.38 5.78
N PRO A 82 19.92 -5.44 7.09
CA PRO A 82 18.93 -5.80 8.11
C PRO A 82 17.77 -4.82 8.27
N ILE A 83 17.89 -3.56 7.82
CA ILE A 83 16.82 -2.55 7.89
C ILE A 83 15.94 -2.50 6.63
N LEU A 84 16.06 -3.48 5.75
CA LEU A 84 15.19 -3.56 4.55
C LEU A 84 13.68 -3.59 4.87
N PRO A 85 13.20 -4.24 5.95
CA PRO A 85 11.79 -4.18 6.33
C PRO A 85 11.31 -2.76 6.63
N GLU A 86 12.13 -1.96 7.32
CA GLU A 86 11.83 -0.56 7.64
C GLU A 86 11.87 0.32 6.39
N ILE A 87 12.84 0.07 5.50
CA ILE A 87 12.92 0.77 4.21
C ILE A 87 11.70 0.49 3.36
N ALA A 88 11.25 -0.77 3.30
CA ALA A 88 10.07 -1.15 2.56
C ALA A 88 8.81 -0.47 3.11
N ALA A 89 8.63 -0.44 4.42
CA ALA A 89 7.49 0.21 5.07
C ALA A 89 7.46 1.74 4.81
N GLU A 90 8.61 2.40 4.93
CA GLU A 90 8.74 3.84 4.65
C GLU A 90 8.51 4.16 3.16
N TYR A 91 9.00 3.31 2.26
CA TYR A 91 8.75 3.45 0.83
C TYR A 91 7.26 3.37 0.49
N GLU A 92 6.52 2.38 1.05
CA GLU A 92 5.08 2.27 0.83
C GLU A 92 4.31 3.47 1.38
N ALA A 93 4.70 4.00 2.53
CA ALA A 93 4.09 5.22 3.09
C ALA A 93 4.29 6.43 2.16
N LEU A 94 5.50 6.62 1.61
CA LEU A 94 5.79 7.68 0.63
C LEU A 94 4.99 7.49 -0.65
N ARG A 95 4.87 6.24 -1.12
CA ARG A 95 4.08 5.90 -2.30
C ARG A 95 2.59 6.17 -2.11
N GLU A 96 2.03 5.78 -0.96
CA GLU A 96 0.63 6.07 -0.61
C GLU A 96 0.36 7.57 -0.57
N GLN A 97 1.29 8.35 -0.05
CA GLN A 97 1.20 9.81 -0.01
C GLN A 97 1.26 10.44 -1.42
N GLU A 98 2.15 9.98 -2.28
CA GLU A 98 2.30 10.50 -3.65
C GLU A 98 1.15 10.06 -4.56
N GLU A 99 0.76 8.79 -4.51
CA GLU A 99 -0.36 8.26 -5.28
C GLU A 99 -1.70 8.81 -4.79
N GLY A 100 -1.69 9.54 -3.67
CA GLY A 100 -2.87 10.18 -3.12
C GLY A 100 -3.97 9.17 -2.81
N VAL A 101 -3.67 8.16 -2.01
CA VAL A 101 -4.67 7.18 -1.56
C VAL A 101 -5.75 7.90 -0.77
N VAL A 102 -6.97 7.86 -1.28
CA VAL A 102 -8.13 8.34 -0.56
C VAL A 102 -8.68 7.20 0.27
N GLU A 103 -8.63 7.33 1.59
CA GLU A 103 -9.33 6.40 2.48
C GLU A 103 -10.81 6.72 2.48
N VAL A 104 -11.62 5.73 2.15
CA VAL A 104 -13.08 5.84 2.14
C VAL A 104 -13.66 4.82 3.12
N GLU A 105 -14.36 5.31 4.12
CA GLU A 105 -15.18 4.49 5.01
C GLU A 105 -16.61 4.44 4.46
N MET A 106 -17.12 3.24 4.23
CA MET A 106 -18.51 2.99 3.88
C MET A 106 -19.23 2.30 5.03
N ARG A 107 -20.26 2.92 5.54
CA ARG A 107 -21.20 2.31 6.50
C ARG A 107 -22.46 1.93 5.79
N ALA A 108 -22.82 0.66 5.79
CA ALA A 108 -24.01 0.13 5.16
C ALA A 108 -24.92 -0.57 6.15
N ALA A 109 -26.24 -0.49 5.96
CA ALA A 109 -27.25 -1.14 6.80
C ALA A 109 -27.14 -2.68 6.76
N ILE A 110 -26.67 -3.24 5.64
CA ILE A 110 -26.47 -4.68 5.41
C ILE A 110 -25.01 -4.94 4.98
N PRO A 111 -24.51 -6.14 5.19
CA PRO A 111 -23.19 -6.53 4.67
C PRO A 111 -23.12 -6.35 3.15
N VAL A 112 -22.06 -5.71 2.67
CA VAL A 112 -21.82 -5.48 1.24
C VAL A 112 -20.92 -6.60 0.73
N ASP A 113 -21.33 -7.26 -0.33
CA ASP A 113 -20.55 -8.35 -0.93
C ASP A 113 -19.28 -7.82 -1.65
N VAL A 114 -18.35 -8.73 -1.95
CA VAL A 114 -17.07 -8.39 -2.57
C VAL A 114 -17.25 -7.78 -3.96
N SER A 115 -18.26 -8.20 -4.71
CA SER A 115 -18.52 -7.70 -6.07
C SER A 115 -19.00 -6.25 -6.02
N GLU A 116 -19.89 -5.91 -5.10
CA GLU A 116 -20.35 -4.54 -4.87
C GLU A 116 -19.21 -3.64 -4.35
N GLN A 117 -18.41 -4.13 -3.40
CA GLN A 117 -17.22 -3.40 -2.91
C GLN A 117 -16.28 -3.04 -4.06
N THR A 118 -16.05 -3.99 -4.98
CA THR A 118 -15.19 -3.77 -6.15
C THR A 118 -15.79 -2.72 -7.10
N ARG A 119 -17.08 -2.78 -7.36
CA ARG A 119 -17.78 -1.78 -8.21
C ARG A 119 -17.72 -0.38 -7.61
N ILE A 120 -17.97 -0.25 -6.31
CA ILE A 120 -17.90 1.02 -5.58
C ILE A 120 -16.47 1.56 -5.60
N SER A 121 -15.48 0.73 -5.29
CA SER A 121 -14.07 1.11 -5.32
C SER A 121 -13.65 1.60 -6.71
N THR A 122 -14.09 0.95 -7.78
CA THR A 122 -13.79 1.36 -9.15
C THR A 122 -14.43 2.72 -9.50
N ALA A 123 -15.69 2.92 -9.13
CA ALA A 123 -16.40 4.19 -9.35
C ALA A 123 -15.74 5.35 -8.56
N LEU A 124 -15.33 5.09 -7.32
CA LEU A 124 -14.63 6.07 -6.50
C LEU A 124 -13.24 6.41 -7.04
N LYS A 125 -12.49 5.41 -7.55
CA LYS A 125 -11.20 5.64 -8.24
C LYS A 125 -11.36 6.57 -9.43
N GLN A 126 -12.39 6.38 -10.24
CA GLN A 126 -12.69 7.24 -11.38
C GLN A 126 -13.07 8.65 -10.93
N LYS A 127 -13.92 8.77 -9.89
CA LYS A 127 -14.39 10.07 -9.39
C LYS A 127 -13.27 10.91 -8.77
N PHE A 128 -12.39 10.28 -7.97
CA PHE A 128 -11.29 10.98 -7.30
C PHE A 128 -10.02 11.06 -8.13
N ASN A 129 -9.93 10.32 -9.23
CA ASN A 129 -8.72 10.12 -10.03
C ASN A 129 -7.50 9.73 -9.16
N ARG A 130 -7.74 8.91 -8.14
CA ARG A 130 -6.76 8.47 -7.12
C ARG A 130 -7.03 7.04 -6.72
N LYS A 131 -6.04 6.39 -6.11
CA LYS A 131 -6.27 5.09 -5.48
C LYS A 131 -7.21 5.26 -4.29
N VAL A 132 -8.14 4.33 -4.14
CA VAL A 132 -9.13 4.32 -3.06
C VAL A 132 -8.93 3.08 -2.20
N LYS A 133 -8.77 3.29 -0.90
CA LYS A 133 -8.81 2.24 0.11
C LYS A 133 -10.19 2.27 0.76
N LEU A 134 -11.03 1.30 0.37
CA LEU A 134 -12.40 1.20 0.84
C LEU A 134 -12.46 0.30 2.07
N THR A 135 -12.98 0.82 3.18
CA THR A 135 -13.30 0.05 4.39
C THR A 135 -14.82 -0.01 4.54
N CYS A 136 -15.37 -1.21 4.58
CA CYS A 136 -16.82 -1.42 4.73
C CYS A 136 -17.16 -1.82 6.17
N ILE A 137 -18.10 -1.10 6.78
CA ILE A 137 -18.61 -1.36 8.12
C ILE A 137 -20.12 -1.59 8.04
N THR A 138 -20.60 -2.67 8.62
CA THR A 138 -22.05 -2.89 8.75
C THR A 138 -22.56 -2.13 9.96
N ASP A 139 -23.46 -1.18 9.72
CA ASP A 139 -24.07 -0.35 10.76
C ASP A 139 -25.59 -0.58 10.83
N LYS A 140 -26.02 -1.38 11.78
CA LYS A 140 -27.45 -1.73 11.99
C LYS A 140 -28.30 -0.55 12.45
N SER A 141 -27.71 0.59 12.81
CA SER A 141 -28.47 1.80 13.13
C SER A 141 -29.03 2.51 11.90
N LEU A 142 -28.50 2.18 10.72
CA LEU A 142 -29.03 2.66 9.45
C LEU A 142 -30.31 1.86 9.07
N ILE A 143 -31.37 2.58 8.70
CA ILE A 143 -32.65 1.97 8.28
C ILE A 143 -32.50 1.35 6.88
N GLY A 144 -31.52 1.83 6.09
CA GLY A 144 -31.20 1.33 4.75
C GLY A 144 -30.22 2.26 4.03
N GLY A 145 -29.67 1.79 2.92
CA GLY A 145 -28.66 2.52 2.15
C GLY A 145 -27.25 2.47 2.74
N ALA A 146 -26.41 3.38 2.30
CA ALA A 146 -25.03 3.49 2.76
C ALA A 146 -24.58 4.94 2.91
N ILE A 147 -23.66 5.19 3.84
CA ILE A 147 -22.97 6.45 4.03
C ILE A 147 -21.50 6.24 3.64
N LEU A 148 -20.99 7.07 2.73
CA LEU A 148 -19.60 7.09 2.32
C LEU A 148 -18.93 8.33 2.90
N ARG A 149 -17.80 8.14 3.57
CA ARG A 149 -16.97 9.22 4.11
C ARG A 149 -15.58 9.12 3.53
N ALA A 150 -15.12 10.20 2.88
CA ALA A 150 -13.79 10.33 2.30
C ALA A 150 -13.16 11.63 2.79
N GLY A 151 -12.40 11.59 3.87
CA GLY A 151 -11.93 12.81 4.55
C GLY A 151 -13.10 13.69 4.98
N ASP A 152 -13.13 14.93 4.50
CA ASP A 152 -14.21 15.91 4.78
C ASP A 152 -15.45 15.70 3.92
N LEU A 153 -15.35 14.89 2.86
CA LEU A 153 -16.48 14.62 1.97
C LEU A 153 -17.35 13.48 2.55
N VAL A 154 -18.61 13.78 2.77
CA VAL A 154 -19.64 12.79 3.20
C VAL A 154 -20.70 12.69 2.13
N ILE A 155 -20.92 11.50 1.60
CA ILE A 155 -22.01 11.18 0.67
C ILE A 155 -23.00 10.30 1.43
N ASP A 156 -24.12 10.86 1.83
CA ASP A 156 -25.19 10.14 2.52
C ASP A 156 -26.24 9.66 1.52
N GLY A 157 -26.26 8.36 1.28
CA GLY A 157 -27.26 7.65 0.47
C GLY A 157 -28.27 6.86 1.33
N SER A 158 -28.33 7.12 2.64
CA SER A 158 -29.24 6.41 3.51
C SER A 158 -30.71 6.78 3.26
N VAL A 159 -31.58 5.83 3.55
CA VAL A 159 -33.05 6.05 3.46
C VAL A 159 -33.49 7.08 4.48
N ARG A 160 -32.81 7.16 5.61
CA ARG A 160 -33.09 8.11 6.68
C ARG A 160 -32.95 9.56 6.20
N ASP A 161 -31.91 9.87 5.42
CA ASP A 161 -31.72 11.22 4.84
C ASP A 161 -32.80 11.55 3.81
N LYS A 162 -33.21 10.57 2.99
CA LYS A 162 -34.33 10.75 2.04
C LYS A 162 -35.66 11.01 2.75
N LEU A 163 -35.95 10.30 3.83
CA LEU A 163 -37.14 10.49 4.63
C LEU A 163 -37.13 11.85 5.38
N ALA A 164 -35.97 12.27 5.88
CA ALA A 164 -35.84 13.58 6.52
C ALA A 164 -36.08 14.73 5.54
N ARG A 165 -35.59 14.63 4.31
CA ARG A 165 -35.84 15.62 3.22
C ARG A 165 -37.33 15.64 2.81
N LEU A 166 -37.98 14.48 2.71
CA LEU A 166 -39.42 14.39 2.45
C LEU A 166 -40.24 14.99 3.57
N ALA A 167 -39.92 14.71 4.83
CA ALA A 167 -40.60 15.29 5.98
C ALA A 167 -40.49 16.81 6.00
N ALA A 168 -39.30 17.36 5.73
CA ALA A 168 -39.07 18.80 5.64
C ALA A 168 -39.86 19.46 4.48
N ALA A 169 -40.07 18.74 3.38
CA ALA A 169 -40.84 19.25 2.22
C ALA A 169 -42.38 19.20 2.43
N ILE A 170 -42.84 18.36 3.37
CA ILE A 170 -44.29 18.24 3.68
C ILE A 170 -44.74 19.26 4.73
N ILE A 171 -43.80 19.80 5.56
CA ILE A 171 -44.07 20.76 6.63
C ILE A 171 -44.11 22.22 6.12
N GLN A 172 -43.77 22.45 4.85
CA GLN A 172 -44.01 23.74 4.18
C GLN A 172 -45.33 23.73 3.46
#